data_975bc18317116d6fada6f38c8b39e4a4
#
_entry.id   975bc18317116d6fada6f38c8b39e4a4
#
_cell.length_a   1.000
_cell.length_b   1.000
_cell.length_c   1.000
_cell.angle_alpha   90.00
_cell.angle_beta   90.00
_cell.angle_gamma   90.00
#
_symmetry.space_group_name_H-M   'P 1'
#
loop_
_entity.id
_entity.type
_entity.pdbx_description
1 polymer ?
#
loop_
_entity_poly.entity_id
_entity_poly.type
_entity_poly.pdbx_seq_one_letter_code
_entity_poly.pdbx_strand_id
1 'polypeptide(L)'
;MDCKGLTDWFMILLYLSCVLFFQLQCDCTILMDLAEESLDDQYVGCRNEMLKTVQETHLPSELNRDAAFQSAWKMAGKEMGQRIQSKLSSEQATAIYVFTMNAVYKKFNRAVRTGGTNYTEFPFKALHFHLTDALKTLKSMKPKCYEVFRGVKNHTKVVGNIVRFGQFTSTSVNKSVAERFGKETLFTIRTCLGASIKKYSAYSNEKEVLIPPFEKFKVMEVNGTEIRLENIEDHESYFNCLGGYAAEPQMSPAVIAGIAIPVIAVILAVLSITLYLRRTRRASNEAGPDAASPPPSETVALNERTAAQTP
;
A
#
# COMPACT_ATOMS: atom_id res chain seq x y z
N MET A 1 -22.99 38.75 -47.10
CA MET A 1 -22.83 37.73 -46.05
C MET A 1 -21.70 36.83 -46.48
N ASP A 2 -20.54 37.03 -45.86
CA ASP A 2 -19.29 36.41 -46.33
C ASP A 2 -19.25 34.89 -46.01
N CYS A 3 -18.98 34.08 -47.05
CA CYS A 3 -18.83 32.63 -46.92
C CYS A 3 -17.77 32.19 -45.87
N LYS A 4 -16.85 33.07 -45.45
CA LYS A 4 -15.86 32.80 -44.39
C LYS A 4 -16.47 32.69 -43.00
N GLY A 5 -17.48 33.48 -42.68
CA GLY A 5 -18.11 33.38 -41.36
C GLY A 5 -18.91 32.11 -41.14
N LEU A 6 -19.44 31.48 -42.19
CA LEU A 6 -20.22 30.25 -42.09
C LEU A 6 -19.32 29.04 -41.84
N THR A 7 -18.12 29.02 -42.44
CA THR A 7 -17.14 27.94 -42.25
C THR A 7 -16.53 27.95 -40.84
N ASP A 8 -16.27 29.14 -40.27
CA ASP A 8 -15.74 29.26 -38.93
C ASP A 8 -16.73 28.84 -37.84
N TRP A 9 -18.02 29.20 -38.03
CA TRP A 9 -19.11 28.72 -37.14
C TRP A 9 -19.31 27.20 -37.20
N PHE A 10 -19.17 26.61 -38.40
CA PHE A 10 -19.29 25.17 -38.59
C PHE A 10 -18.16 24.41 -37.94
N MET A 11 -16.91 24.93 -38.03
CA MET A 11 -15.75 24.37 -37.37
C MET A 11 -15.82 24.49 -35.83
N ILE A 12 -16.37 25.60 -35.32
CA ILE A 12 -16.58 25.78 -33.87
C ILE A 12 -17.66 24.81 -33.37
N LEU A 13 -18.73 24.62 -34.09
CA LEU A 13 -19.81 23.68 -33.75
C LEU A 13 -19.28 22.22 -33.80
N LEU A 14 -18.49 21.87 -34.78
CA LEU A 14 -17.81 20.55 -34.86
C LEU A 14 -16.84 20.34 -33.72
N TYR A 15 -16.05 21.34 -33.36
CA TYR A 15 -15.11 21.28 -32.23
C TYR A 15 -15.89 21.14 -30.90
N LEU A 16 -16.94 21.94 -30.69
CA LEU A 16 -17.80 21.86 -29.49
C LEU A 16 -18.55 20.52 -29.43
N SER A 17 -19.03 19.99 -30.56
CA SER A 17 -19.66 18.66 -30.59
C SER A 17 -18.64 17.55 -30.31
N CYS A 18 -17.42 17.66 -30.81
CA CYS A 18 -16.33 16.71 -30.53
C CYS A 18 -15.90 16.75 -29.08
N VAL A 19 -15.76 17.94 -28.46
CA VAL A 19 -15.45 18.12 -27.05
C VAL A 19 -16.58 17.60 -26.15
N LEU A 20 -17.83 17.87 -26.50
CA LEU A 20 -19.01 17.31 -25.80
C LEU A 20 -19.11 15.79 -25.96
N PHE A 21 -18.78 15.24 -27.12
CA PHE A 21 -18.77 13.78 -27.35
C PHE A 21 -17.62 13.12 -26.56
N PHE A 22 -16.45 13.77 -26.46
CA PHE A 22 -15.33 13.30 -25.64
C PHE A 22 -15.60 13.40 -24.13
N GLN A 23 -16.39 14.39 -23.68
CA GLN A 23 -16.81 14.51 -22.28
C GLN A 23 -17.91 13.51 -21.88
N LEU A 24 -18.69 13.00 -22.83
CA LEU A 24 -19.73 12.00 -22.58
C LEU A 24 -19.22 10.57 -22.49
N GLN A 25 -17.95 10.30 -22.83
CA GLN A 25 -17.34 8.97 -22.79
C GLN A 25 -16.22 8.83 -21.75
N CYS A 26 -16.25 9.62 -20.66
CA CYS A 26 -15.42 9.30 -19.50
C CYS A 26 -16.09 8.15 -18.73
N ASP A 27 -16.05 6.94 -19.30
CA ASP A 27 -16.31 5.71 -18.58
C ASP A 27 -15.25 5.62 -17.48
N CYS A 28 -15.62 6.05 -16.28
CA CYS A 28 -14.74 6.04 -15.11
C CYS A 28 -14.57 4.59 -14.65
N THR A 29 -13.75 3.82 -15.38
CA THR A 29 -13.40 2.45 -15.03
C THR A 29 -12.50 2.47 -13.79
N ILE A 30 -12.91 1.78 -12.74
CA ILE A 30 -12.12 1.60 -11.53
C ILE A 30 -11.19 0.40 -11.72
N LEU A 31 -9.90 0.59 -11.52
CA LEU A 31 -8.95 -0.53 -11.44
C LEU A 31 -9.03 -1.16 -10.05
N MET A 32 -9.06 -2.48 -10.01
CA MET A 32 -9.03 -3.28 -8.78
C MET A 32 -7.82 -4.22 -8.83
N ASP A 33 -6.85 -3.95 -7.98
CA ASP A 33 -5.58 -4.66 -7.83
C ASP A 33 -5.30 -4.99 -6.35
N LEU A 34 -4.04 -5.11 -5.95
CA LEU A 34 -3.64 -5.33 -4.55
C LEU A 34 -3.73 -4.09 -3.66
N ALA A 35 -4.00 -2.90 -4.21
CA ALA A 35 -4.12 -1.64 -3.48
C ALA A 35 -2.99 -1.41 -2.47
N GLU A 36 -1.73 -1.51 -2.92
CA GLU A 36 -0.53 -1.52 -2.06
C GLU A 36 -0.33 -0.22 -1.27
N GLU A 37 -0.85 0.92 -1.76
CA GLU A 37 -0.75 2.20 -1.08
C GLU A 37 -1.79 2.39 0.04
N SER A 38 -2.76 1.46 0.13
CA SER A 38 -3.86 1.54 1.10
C SER A 38 -3.35 1.38 2.53
N LEU A 39 -3.90 2.18 3.45
CA LEU A 39 -3.69 1.95 4.87
C LEU A 39 -4.44 0.69 5.31
N ASP A 40 -3.69 -0.38 5.45
CA ASP A 40 -4.17 -1.71 5.79
C ASP A 40 -3.69 -2.19 7.16
N ASP A 41 -3.30 -1.24 8.04
CA ASP A 41 -2.77 -1.51 9.37
C ASP A 41 -3.73 -2.36 10.21
N GLN A 42 -3.25 -3.50 10.62
CA GLN A 42 -3.97 -4.43 11.50
C GLN A 42 -3.63 -4.23 12.97
N TYR A 43 -2.65 -3.40 13.29
CA TYR A 43 -2.18 -3.16 14.66
C TYR A 43 -1.74 -4.43 15.40
N VAL A 44 -1.15 -5.37 14.67
CA VAL A 44 -0.65 -6.63 15.25
C VAL A 44 0.60 -6.32 16.07
N GLY A 45 0.55 -6.67 17.36
CA GLY A 45 1.65 -6.47 18.29
C GLY A 45 1.67 -5.10 18.98
N CYS A 46 0.96 -4.07 18.44
CA CYS A 46 0.99 -2.70 19.00
C CYS A 46 -0.39 -2.14 19.39
N ARG A 47 -1.42 -3.00 19.45
CA ARG A 47 -2.80 -2.56 19.69
C ARG A 47 -2.96 -1.69 20.95
N ASN A 48 -2.32 -2.06 22.06
CA ASN A 48 -2.52 -1.34 23.34
C ASN A 48 -1.83 0.03 23.32
N GLU A 49 -0.65 0.10 22.78
CA GLU A 49 0.11 1.33 22.60
C GLU A 49 -0.62 2.27 21.63
N MET A 50 -1.12 1.72 20.52
CA MET A 50 -1.92 2.50 19.58
C MET A 50 -3.21 2.99 20.20
N LEU A 51 -3.92 2.16 20.98
CA LEU A 51 -5.13 2.58 21.70
C LEU A 51 -4.84 3.80 22.58
N LYS A 52 -3.74 3.78 23.35
CA LYS A 52 -3.32 4.90 24.18
C LYS A 52 -3.06 6.16 23.34
N THR A 53 -2.29 6.03 22.28
CA THR A 53 -1.96 7.15 21.36
C THR A 53 -3.22 7.73 20.70
N VAL A 54 -4.14 6.84 20.30
CA VAL A 54 -5.42 7.26 19.71
C VAL A 54 -6.26 8.04 20.71
N GLN A 55 -6.38 7.57 21.95
CA GLN A 55 -7.18 8.23 22.99
C GLN A 55 -6.58 9.57 23.44
N GLU A 56 -5.27 9.62 23.64
CA GLU A 56 -4.58 10.79 24.20
C GLU A 56 -4.27 11.85 23.15
N THR A 57 -4.05 11.46 21.88
CA THR A 57 -3.51 12.36 20.86
C THR A 57 -4.37 12.43 19.59
N HIS A 58 -4.60 11.27 18.91
CA HIS A 58 -5.17 11.30 17.57
C HIS A 58 -6.64 11.73 17.59
N LEU A 59 -7.48 11.09 18.40
CA LEU A 59 -8.91 11.39 18.43
C LEU A 59 -9.19 12.86 18.82
N PRO A 60 -8.62 13.40 19.91
CA PRO A 60 -8.80 14.82 20.25
C PRO A 60 -8.36 15.78 19.15
N SER A 61 -7.20 15.52 18.53
CA SER A 61 -6.65 16.34 17.45
C SER A 61 -7.53 16.29 16.20
N GLU A 62 -7.98 15.12 15.79
CA GLU A 62 -8.82 14.93 14.60
C GLU A 62 -10.19 15.57 14.77
N LEU A 63 -10.82 15.43 15.94
CA LEU A 63 -12.08 16.08 16.27
C LEU A 63 -11.96 17.62 16.28
N ASN A 64 -10.84 18.16 16.74
CA ASN A 64 -10.60 19.61 16.74
C ASN A 64 -10.37 20.15 15.32
N ARG A 65 -9.77 19.36 14.44
CA ARG A 65 -9.42 19.76 13.07
C ARG A 65 -10.58 19.72 12.10
N ASP A 66 -11.54 18.78 12.28
CA ASP A 66 -12.65 18.53 11.36
C ASP A 66 -13.99 18.62 12.08
N ALA A 67 -14.67 19.76 11.95
CA ALA A 67 -15.97 20.03 12.60
C ALA A 67 -17.08 19.05 12.14
N ALA A 68 -17.04 18.55 10.88
CA ALA A 68 -17.99 17.58 10.40
C ALA A 68 -17.76 16.22 11.05
N PHE A 69 -16.50 15.81 11.18
CA PHE A 69 -16.13 14.59 11.90
C PHE A 69 -16.48 14.70 13.39
N GLN A 70 -16.19 15.84 14.05
CA GLN A 70 -16.57 16.09 15.44
C GLN A 70 -18.07 15.93 15.65
N SER A 71 -18.88 16.57 14.80
CA SER A 71 -20.34 16.50 14.90
C SER A 71 -20.87 15.08 14.71
N ALA A 72 -20.31 14.35 13.72
CA ALA A 72 -20.65 12.96 13.46
C ALA A 72 -20.28 12.05 14.64
N TRP A 73 -19.07 12.23 15.21
CA TRP A 73 -18.61 11.46 16.37
C TRP A 73 -19.47 11.68 17.60
N LYS A 74 -19.81 12.94 17.91
CA LYS A 74 -20.67 13.31 19.02
C LYS A 74 -22.08 12.73 18.88
N MET A 75 -22.66 12.83 17.67
CA MET A 75 -23.99 12.25 17.37
C MET A 75 -23.97 10.73 17.52
N ALA A 76 -22.99 10.06 16.92
CA ALA A 76 -22.84 8.62 16.98
C ALA A 76 -22.64 8.11 18.39
N GLY A 77 -21.82 8.79 19.21
CA GLY A 77 -21.61 8.43 20.61
C GLY A 77 -22.90 8.50 21.43
N LYS A 78 -23.74 9.52 21.20
CA LYS A 78 -25.05 9.63 21.84
C LYS A 78 -25.98 8.48 21.43
N GLU A 79 -26.06 8.19 20.13
CA GLU A 79 -26.92 7.10 19.59
C GLU A 79 -26.46 5.73 20.10
N MET A 80 -25.14 5.47 20.10
CA MET A 80 -24.61 4.20 20.56
C MET A 80 -24.71 4.05 22.08
N GLY A 81 -24.49 5.09 22.86
CA GLY A 81 -24.68 5.07 24.31
C GLY A 81 -26.07 4.65 24.74
N GLN A 82 -27.10 4.97 23.96
CA GLN A 82 -28.49 4.54 24.20
C GLN A 82 -28.76 3.08 23.78
N ARG A 83 -27.97 2.54 22.84
CA ARG A 83 -28.20 1.20 22.28
C ARG A 83 -27.38 0.10 22.96
N ILE A 84 -26.38 0.47 23.80
CA ILE A 84 -25.38 -0.50 24.22
C ILE A 84 -25.81 -1.31 25.44
N GLN A 85 -26.12 -2.57 25.18
CA GLN A 85 -25.60 -3.73 25.91
C GLN A 85 -24.69 -4.51 24.94
N SER A 86 -23.53 -4.00 24.59
CA SER A 86 -22.69 -4.62 23.56
C SER A 86 -21.31 -5.02 24.08
N LYS A 87 -20.70 -5.99 23.39
CA LYS A 87 -19.32 -6.44 23.66
C LYS A 87 -18.27 -5.54 23.03
N LEU A 88 -18.67 -4.50 22.29
CA LEU A 88 -17.79 -3.46 21.77
C LEU A 88 -17.65 -2.34 22.81
N SER A 89 -16.50 -1.67 22.80
CA SER A 89 -16.36 -0.42 23.55
C SER A 89 -17.24 0.68 22.94
N SER A 90 -17.44 1.77 23.69
CA SER A 90 -18.19 2.93 23.21
C SER A 90 -17.57 3.50 21.92
N GLU A 91 -16.26 3.62 21.90
CA GLU A 91 -15.50 4.17 20.77
C GLU A 91 -15.57 3.25 19.54
N GLN A 92 -15.47 1.93 19.73
CA GLN A 92 -15.63 0.95 18.67
C GLN A 92 -17.02 1.03 18.02
N ALA A 93 -18.07 1.07 18.83
CA ALA A 93 -19.46 1.19 18.36
C ALA A 93 -19.70 2.54 17.66
N THR A 94 -19.17 3.63 18.24
CA THR A 94 -19.22 4.98 17.67
C THR A 94 -18.52 5.02 16.31
N ALA A 95 -17.34 4.42 16.19
CA ALA A 95 -16.58 4.38 14.92
C ALA A 95 -17.36 3.69 13.80
N ILE A 96 -18.02 2.57 14.09
CA ILE A 96 -18.87 1.89 13.09
C ILE A 96 -20.04 2.80 12.66
N TYR A 97 -20.71 3.44 13.62
CA TYR A 97 -21.83 4.32 13.30
C TYR A 97 -21.38 5.50 12.44
N VAL A 98 -20.30 6.17 12.82
CA VAL A 98 -19.68 7.29 12.07
C VAL A 98 -19.30 6.87 10.66
N PHE A 99 -18.68 5.69 10.51
CA PHE A 99 -18.32 5.16 9.20
C PHE A 99 -19.53 5.04 8.27
N THR A 100 -20.67 4.59 8.78
CA THR A 100 -21.89 4.44 7.97
C THR A 100 -22.58 5.76 7.64
N MET A 101 -22.18 6.89 8.23
CA MET A 101 -22.75 8.20 7.95
C MET A 101 -22.16 8.79 6.65
N ASN A 102 -23.02 9.28 5.76
CA ASN A 102 -22.62 9.87 4.47
C ASN A 102 -21.62 11.02 4.58
N ALA A 103 -21.67 11.77 5.69
CA ALA A 103 -20.79 12.93 5.93
C ALA A 103 -19.30 12.54 6.02
N VAL A 104 -18.97 11.33 6.49
CA VAL A 104 -17.59 10.89 6.77
C VAL A 104 -17.13 9.80 5.80
N TYR A 105 -18.02 8.88 5.42
CA TYR A 105 -17.72 7.68 4.63
C TYR A 105 -16.81 7.93 3.41
N LYS A 106 -17.22 8.86 2.51
CA LYS A 106 -16.49 9.10 1.26
C LYS A 106 -15.10 9.68 1.49
N LYS A 107 -14.99 10.65 2.42
CA LYS A 107 -13.74 11.33 2.75
C LYS A 107 -12.76 10.37 3.42
N PHE A 108 -13.26 9.59 4.37
CA PHE A 108 -12.49 8.57 5.07
C PHE A 108 -11.94 7.51 4.11
N ASN A 109 -12.79 6.85 3.32
CA ASN A 109 -12.34 5.81 2.40
C ASN A 109 -11.42 6.32 1.29
N ARG A 110 -11.57 7.59 0.86
CA ARG A 110 -10.61 8.22 -0.05
C ARG A 110 -9.23 8.31 0.60
N ALA A 111 -9.16 8.73 1.86
CA ALA A 111 -7.91 8.83 2.59
C ALA A 111 -7.28 7.44 2.86
N VAL A 112 -8.09 6.41 3.17
CA VAL A 112 -7.60 5.05 3.39
C VAL A 112 -6.87 4.50 2.17
N ARG A 113 -7.35 4.76 0.94
CA ARG A 113 -6.75 4.21 -0.29
C ARG A 113 -5.29 4.58 -0.54
N THR A 114 -4.83 5.70 0.02
CA THR A 114 -3.45 6.19 -0.14
C THR A 114 -2.76 6.44 1.19
N GLY A 115 -3.41 6.10 2.30
CA GLY A 115 -2.97 6.46 3.64
C GLY A 115 -1.78 5.65 4.16
N GLY A 116 -1.47 4.50 3.53
CA GLY A 116 -0.33 3.68 3.90
C GLY A 116 1.01 4.35 3.58
N THR A 117 1.12 4.93 2.39
CA THR A 117 2.33 5.60 1.93
C THR A 117 2.49 7.02 2.50
N ASN A 118 1.43 7.62 3.01
CA ASN A 118 1.45 8.96 3.60
C ASN A 118 0.73 9.01 4.96
N TYR A 119 1.15 8.14 5.87
CA TYR A 119 0.51 8.00 7.18
C TYR A 119 0.57 9.30 8.02
N THR A 120 1.64 10.08 7.92
CA THR A 120 1.79 11.35 8.65
C THR A 120 0.62 12.28 8.38
N GLU A 121 0.23 12.43 7.11
CA GLU A 121 -0.86 13.29 6.65
C GLU A 121 -2.25 12.62 6.72
N PHE A 122 -2.30 11.33 7.03
CA PHE A 122 -3.57 10.60 7.10
C PHE A 122 -4.48 11.18 8.19
N PRO A 123 -5.68 11.70 7.85
CA PRO A 123 -6.45 12.56 8.74
C PRO A 123 -7.42 11.83 9.68
N PHE A 124 -7.47 10.50 9.64
CA PHE A 124 -8.46 9.69 10.35
C PHE A 124 -7.83 8.48 11.07
N LYS A 125 -6.69 8.67 11.72
CA LYS A 125 -5.96 7.61 12.44
C LYS A 125 -6.82 6.95 13.51
N ALA A 126 -7.54 7.77 14.27
CA ALA A 126 -8.43 7.30 15.33
C ALA A 126 -9.61 6.49 14.78
N LEU A 127 -10.27 6.99 13.72
CA LEU A 127 -11.38 6.27 13.10
C LEU A 127 -10.92 4.93 12.49
N HIS A 128 -9.77 4.91 11.81
CA HIS A 128 -9.20 3.70 11.23
C HIS A 128 -8.90 2.64 12.31
N PHE A 129 -8.24 3.06 13.39
CA PHE A 129 -7.92 2.18 14.50
C PHE A 129 -9.19 1.58 15.12
N HIS A 130 -10.13 2.42 15.57
CA HIS A 130 -11.33 1.94 16.24
C HIS A 130 -12.20 1.07 15.35
N LEU A 131 -12.27 1.36 14.04
CA LEU A 131 -13.02 0.58 13.08
C LEU A 131 -12.39 -0.80 12.86
N THR A 132 -11.06 -0.85 12.66
CA THR A 132 -10.29 -2.10 12.54
C THR A 132 -10.45 -2.97 13.80
N ASP A 133 -10.27 -2.38 14.96
CA ASP A 133 -10.38 -3.06 16.26
C ASP A 133 -11.81 -3.59 16.53
N ALA A 134 -12.82 -2.80 16.13
CA ALA A 134 -14.22 -3.21 16.20
C ALA A 134 -14.51 -4.43 15.31
N LEU A 135 -14.04 -4.43 14.07
CA LEU A 135 -14.25 -5.55 13.15
C LEU A 135 -13.57 -6.82 13.66
N LYS A 136 -12.34 -6.73 14.15
CA LYS A 136 -11.62 -7.85 14.78
C LYS A 136 -12.39 -8.39 15.99
N THR A 137 -12.90 -7.52 16.85
CA THR A 137 -13.72 -7.90 18.02
C THR A 137 -15.00 -8.61 17.58
N LEU A 138 -15.74 -8.07 16.61
CA LEU A 138 -16.97 -8.68 16.10
C LEU A 138 -16.69 -10.03 15.43
N LYS A 139 -15.56 -10.13 14.73
CA LYS A 139 -15.15 -11.35 14.05
C LYS A 139 -14.77 -12.45 15.03
N SER A 140 -14.02 -12.15 16.09
CA SER A 140 -13.66 -13.12 17.12
C SER A 140 -14.89 -13.72 17.81
N MET A 141 -15.95 -12.93 17.96
CA MET A 141 -17.22 -13.40 18.53
C MET A 141 -18.04 -14.30 17.59
N LYS A 142 -17.85 -14.12 16.28
CA LYS A 142 -18.56 -14.89 15.24
C LYS A 142 -17.58 -15.27 14.12
N PRO A 143 -16.74 -16.28 14.34
CA PRO A 143 -15.70 -16.68 13.40
C PRO A 143 -16.28 -17.48 12.21
N LYS A 144 -17.08 -16.83 11.38
CA LYS A 144 -17.67 -17.45 10.18
C LYS A 144 -17.43 -16.57 8.95
N CYS A 145 -17.28 -17.19 7.78
CA CYS A 145 -17.32 -16.46 6.53
C CYS A 145 -18.76 -16.08 6.14
N TYR A 146 -18.90 -15.04 5.36
CA TYR A 146 -20.18 -14.57 4.82
C TYR A 146 -20.11 -14.61 3.29
N GLU A 147 -21.20 -15.00 2.66
CA GLU A 147 -21.45 -14.67 1.26
C GLU A 147 -22.20 -13.34 1.21
N VAL A 148 -21.65 -12.37 0.50
CA VAL A 148 -22.15 -11.00 0.46
C VAL A 148 -22.08 -10.43 -0.94
N PHE A 149 -22.83 -9.35 -1.16
CA PHE A 149 -22.96 -8.69 -2.44
C PHE A 149 -22.61 -7.21 -2.34
N ARG A 150 -22.02 -6.66 -3.40
CA ARG A 150 -21.74 -5.23 -3.54
C ARG A 150 -22.01 -4.79 -4.97
N GLY A 151 -22.90 -3.83 -5.15
CA GLY A 151 -23.12 -3.15 -6.41
C GLY A 151 -22.41 -1.80 -6.45
N VAL A 152 -21.84 -1.45 -7.59
CA VAL A 152 -21.21 -0.13 -7.82
C VAL A 152 -21.65 0.45 -9.17
N LYS A 153 -21.63 1.79 -9.27
CA LYS A 153 -22.05 2.57 -10.45
C LYS A 153 -20.98 2.70 -11.52
N ASN A 154 -19.81 2.13 -11.30
CA ASN A 154 -18.66 2.21 -12.20
C ASN A 154 -18.30 0.82 -12.69
N HIS A 155 -17.83 0.73 -13.93
CA HIS A 155 -17.18 -0.49 -14.40
C HIS A 155 -15.90 -0.73 -13.61
N THR A 156 -15.70 -1.98 -13.19
CA THR A 156 -14.47 -2.38 -12.48
C THR A 156 -13.68 -3.32 -13.37
N LYS A 157 -12.41 -2.95 -13.62
CA LYS A 157 -11.44 -3.80 -14.30
C LYS A 157 -10.52 -4.43 -13.26
N VAL A 158 -10.56 -5.74 -13.18
CA VAL A 158 -9.68 -6.51 -12.30
C VAL A 158 -8.28 -6.61 -12.93
N VAL A 159 -7.25 -6.40 -12.10
CA VAL A 159 -5.84 -6.51 -12.49
C VAL A 159 -5.16 -7.54 -11.58
N GLY A 160 -4.77 -8.67 -12.17
CA GLY A 160 -4.19 -9.80 -11.43
C GLY A 160 -5.22 -10.82 -10.95
N ASN A 161 -4.73 -11.89 -10.33
CA ASN A 161 -5.54 -13.00 -9.84
C ASN A 161 -5.91 -12.86 -8.35
N ILE A 162 -5.20 -11.99 -7.63
CA ILE A 162 -5.44 -11.64 -6.23
C ILE A 162 -5.63 -10.13 -6.15
N VAL A 163 -6.68 -9.71 -5.44
CA VAL A 163 -7.07 -8.31 -5.34
C VAL A 163 -7.49 -7.94 -3.93
N ARG A 164 -7.51 -6.63 -3.64
CA ARG A 164 -8.08 -6.05 -2.42
C ARG A 164 -8.97 -4.86 -2.78
N PHE A 165 -9.89 -4.53 -1.91
CA PHE A 165 -10.65 -3.27 -2.06
C PHE A 165 -9.84 -2.03 -1.67
N GLY A 166 -8.79 -2.18 -0.86
CA GLY A 166 -7.94 -1.09 -0.40
C GLY A 166 -8.68 -0.02 0.42
N GLN A 167 -9.83 -0.39 0.99
CA GLN A 167 -10.65 0.47 1.83
C GLN A 167 -11.62 -0.37 2.66
N PHE A 168 -12.21 0.21 3.67
CA PHE A 168 -13.34 -0.44 4.33
C PHE A 168 -14.53 -0.53 3.37
N THR A 169 -15.00 -1.75 3.14
CA THR A 169 -15.93 -2.00 2.05
C THR A 169 -17.27 -2.50 2.56
N SER A 170 -18.29 -1.66 2.38
CA SER A 170 -19.69 -1.97 2.68
C SER A 170 -20.23 -2.98 1.69
N THR A 171 -20.82 -4.05 2.21
CA THR A 171 -21.50 -5.10 1.45
C THR A 171 -22.81 -5.47 2.13
N SER A 172 -23.69 -6.19 1.46
CA SER A 172 -24.92 -6.69 2.05
C SER A 172 -25.04 -8.21 1.87
N VAL A 173 -25.62 -8.89 2.83
CA VAL A 173 -26.05 -10.30 2.67
C VAL A 173 -27.26 -10.45 1.74
N ASN A 174 -27.84 -9.34 1.27
CA ASN A 174 -28.98 -9.32 0.38
C ASN A 174 -28.59 -8.68 -0.95
N LYS A 175 -28.60 -9.47 -2.04
CA LYS A 175 -28.26 -9.02 -3.41
C LYS A 175 -29.10 -7.83 -3.84
N SER A 176 -30.41 -7.83 -3.57
CA SER A 176 -31.30 -6.72 -3.96
C SER A 176 -31.01 -5.40 -3.23
N VAL A 177 -30.39 -5.44 -2.05
CA VAL A 177 -29.89 -4.25 -1.35
C VAL A 177 -28.62 -3.74 -2.03
N ALA A 178 -27.68 -4.63 -2.35
CA ALA A 178 -26.43 -4.27 -3.04
C ALA A 178 -26.70 -3.62 -4.40
N GLU A 179 -27.62 -4.16 -5.20
CA GLU A 179 -27.98 -3.67 -6.52
C GLU A 179 -28.53 -2.22 -6.53
N ARG A 180 -29.07 -1.75 -5.40
CA ARG A 180 -29.53 -0.34 -5.27
C ARG A 180 -28.38 0.68 -5.30
N PHE A 181 -27.16 0.24 -4.99
CA PHE A 181 -25.98 1.11 -4.99
C PHE A 181 -25.33 1.21 -6.38
N GLY A 182 -25.64 0.30 -7.29
CA GLY A 182 -25.18 0.29 -8.67
C GLY A 182 -25.29 -1.09 -9.30
N LYS A 183 -25.31 -1.15 -10.63
CA LYS A 183 -25.39 -2.39 -11.42
C LYS A 183 -24.31 -2.47 -12.51
N GLU A 184 -23.47 -1.45 -12.63
CA GLU A 184 -22.39 -1.43 -13.63
C GLU A 184 -21.28 -2.45 -13.29
N THR A 185 -21.09 -2.74 -11.98
CA THR A 185 -20.38 -3.92 -11.52
C THR A 185 -21.08 -4.49 -10.30
N LEU A 186 -21.30 -5.80 -10.30
CA LEU A 186 -21.88 -6.55 -9.18
C LEU A 186 -20.88 -7.59 -8.69
N PHE A 187 -20.43 -7.43 -7.45
CA PHE A 187 -19.56 -8.39 -6.79
C PHE A 187 -20.39 -9.40 -6.00
N THR A 188 -20.04 -10.68 -6.14
CA THR A 188 -20.38 -11.78 -5.23
C THR A 188 -19.12 -12.17 -4.48
N ILE A 189 -19.10 -12.02 -3.16
CA ILE A 189 -17.89 -12.08 -2.35
C ILE A 189 -18.06 -13.09 -1.22
N ARG A 190 -17.16 -14.06 -1.11
CA ARG A 190 -17.00 -14.85 0.10
C ARG A 190 -15.94 -14.20 0.97
N THR A 191 -16.35 -13.48 2.03
CA THR A 191 -15.47 -12.81 2.97
C THR A 191 -15.33 -13.59 4.28
N CYS A 192 -14.10 -13.75 4.76
CA CYS A 192 -13.79 -14.44 6.02
C CYS A 192 -13.25 -13.50 7.10
N LEU A 193 -12.86 -12.25 6.78
CA LEU A 193 -12.51 -11.22 7.76
C LEU A 193 -13.61 -10.18 7.96
N GLY A 194 -14.54 -10.07 7.01
CA GLY A 194 -15.70 -9.20 7.15
C GLY A 194 -16.57 -9.54 8.36
N ALA A 195 -17.14 -8.52 8.99
CA ALA A 195 -18.02 -8.65 10.16
C ALA A 195 -19.36 -7.95 9.95
N SER A 196 -20.44 -8.55 10.48
CA SER A 196 -21.78 -7.93 10.42
C SER A 196 -21.86 -6.75 11.39
N ILE A 197 -22.08 -5.56 10.84
CA ILE A 197 -22.21 -4.31 11.59
C ILE A 197 -23.66 -3.85 11.73
N LYS A 198 -24.65 -4.67 11.35
CA LYS A 198 -26.08 -4.34 11.34
C LYS A 198 -26.57 -3.67 12.61
N LYS A 199 -26.06 -4.07 13.78
CA LYS A 199 -26.51 -3.54 15.09
C LYS A 199 -25.94 -2.16 15.40
N TYR A 200 -24.87 -1.76 14.73
CA TYR A 200 -24.10 -0.54 14.98
C TYR A 200 -24.19 0.46 13.84
N SER A 201 -24.72 0.07 12.69
CA SER A 201 -24.91 0.92 11.53
C SER A 201 -26.03 1.93 11.71
N ALA A 202 -25.91 3.10 11.12
CA ALA A 202 -26.99 4.07 10.96
C ALA A 202 -28.13 3.53 10.08
N TYR A 203 -27.85 2.53 9.22
CA TYR A 203 -28.77 1.92 8.27
C TYR A 203 -28.93 0.41 8.50
N SER A 204 -29.54 0.03 9.62
CA SER A 204 -29.67 -1.38 10.05
C SER A 204 -30.42 -2.29 9.07
N ASN A 205 -31.28 -1.71 8.20
CA ASN A 205 -32.04 -2.42 7.17
C ASN A 205 -31.18 -2.90 5.99
N GLU A 206 -29.95 -2.36 5.82
CA GLU A 206 -29.01 -2.78 4.77
C GLU A 206 -28.36 -4.12 5.04
N LYS A 207 -28.50 -4.64 6.28
CA LYS A 207 -27.91 -5.93 6.71
C LYS A 207 -26.41 -6.01 6.37
N GLU A 208 -25.72 -4.93 6.66
CA GLU A 208 -24.36 -4.68 6.24
C GLU A 208 -23.37 -5.65 6.89
N VAL A 209 -22.45 -6.15 6.04
CA VAL A 209 -21.19 -6.79 6.43
C VAL A 209 -20.07 -5.90 5.93
N LEU A 210 -19.20 -5.46 6.83
CA LEU A 210 -18.10 -4.57 6.51
C LEU A 210 -16.80 -5.38 6.36
N ILE A 211 -16.17 -5.25 5.20
CA ILE A 211 -14.90 -5.89 4.85
C ILE A 211 -13.76 -4.94 5.15
N PRO A 212 -12.71 -5.36 5.88
CA PRO A 212 -11.56 -4.52 6.17
C PRO A 212 -10.63 -4.36 4.95
N PRO A 213 -9.80 -3.28 4.88
CA PRO A 213 -8.93 -2.99 3.73
C PRO A 213 -7.86 -4.06 3.46
N PHE A 214 -7.44 -4.82 4.47
CA PHE A 214 -6.39 -5.83 4.38
C PHE A 214 -6.87 -7.20 3.90
N GLU A 215 -8.17 -7.46 3.76
CA GLU A 215 -8.66 -8.74 3.28
C GLU A 215 -8.34 -8.92 1.80
N LYS A 216 -7.62 -10.01 1.47
CA LYS A 216 -7.22 -10.38 0.11
C LYS A 216 -8.20 -11.41 -0.46
N PHE A 217 -8.46 -11.28 -1.76
CA PHE A 217 -9.41 -12.14 -2.47
C PHE A 217 -8.79 -12.70 -3.74
N LYS A 218 -9.02 -13.99 -3.99
CA LYS A 218 -8.81 -14.62 -5.28
C LYS A 218 -9.96 -14.27 -6.22
N VAL A 219 -9.65 -13.87 -7.42
CA VAL A 219 -10.62 -13.67 -8.49
C VAL A 219 -11.01 -15.04 -9.05
N MET A 220 -12.25 -15.44 -8.84
CA MET A 220 -12.75 -16.72 -9.27
C MET A 220 -13.36 -16.67 -10.67
N GLU A 221 -14.06 -15.55 -10.96
CA GLU A 221 -14.75 -15.37 -12.23
C GLU A 221 -14.94 -13.87 -12.50
N VAL A 222 -14.83 -13.48 -13.76
CA VAL A 222 -15.24 -12.18 -14.29
C VAL A 222 -16.11 -12.45 -15.50
N ASN A 223 -17.42 -12.18 -15.40
CA ASN A 223 -18.39 -12.41 -16.45
C ASN A 223 -19.18 -11.10 -16.69
N GLY A 224 -18.78 -10.35 -17.72
CA GLY A 224 -19.36 -9.03 -18.01
C GLY A 224 -19.24 -8.09 -16.81
N THR A 225 -20.38 -7.73 -16.22
CA THR A 225 -20.47 -6.85 -15.05
C THR A 225 -20.43 -7.60 -13.71
N GLU A 226 -20.42 -8.92 -13.72
CA GLU A 226 -20.38 -9.74 -12.50
C GLU A 226 -18.95 -10.22 -12.20
N ILE A 227 -18.51 -10.01 -10.95
CA ILE A 227 -17.19 -10.42 -10.47
C ILE A 227 -17.38 -11.27 -9.21
N ARG A 228 -16.81 -12.49 -9.22
CA ARG A 228 -16.81 -13.39 -8.07
C ARG A 228 -15.46 -13.42 -7.39
N LEU A 229 -15.46 -13.13 -6.10
CA LEU A 229 -14.28 -13.07 -5.26
C LEU A 229 -14.37 -14.07 -4.11
N GLU A 230 -13.27 -14.76 -3.83
CA GLU A 230 -13.16 -15.66 -2.69
C GLU A 230 -11.97 -15.29 -1.80
N ASN A 231 -12.21 -15.22 -0.49
CA ASN A 231 -11.18 -14.97 0.50
C ASN A 231 -10.02 -15.97 0.37
N ILE A 232 -8.80 -15.49 0.58
CA ILE A 232 -7.60 -16.33 0.76
C ILE A 232 -7.11 -16.23 2.20
N GLU A 233 -6.30 -17.19 2.65
CA GLU A 233 -5.83 -17.23 4.05
C GLU A 233 -4.69 -16.24 4.34
N ASP A 234 -3.94 -15.83 3.31
CA ASP A 234 -2.88 -14.84 3.43
C ASP A 234 -3.47 -13.42 3.56
N HIS A 235 -3.33 -12.83 4.74
CA HIS A 235 -3.82 -11.49 5.07
C HIS A 235 -2.72 -10.59 5.61
N GLU A 236 -1.46 -10.82 5.26
CA GLU A 236 -0.39 -9.92 5.63
C GLU A 236 -0.66 -8.51 5.09
N SER A 237 -0.54 -7.54 5.98
CA SER A 237 -0.64 -6.12 5.64
C SER A 237 0.68 -5.61 5.09
N TYR A 238 0.61 -4.64 4.19
CA TYR A 238 1.80 -3.89 3.74
C TYR A 238 2.30 -2.94 4.84
N PHE A 239 1.39 -2.45 5.66
CA PHE A 239 1.67 -1.52 6.75
C PHE A 239 1.15 -2.09 8.07
N ASN A 240 1.98 -2.07 9.11
CA ASN A 240 1.56 -2.48 10.45
C ASN A 240 2.22 -1.61 11.50
N CYS A 241 1.45 -1.11 12.46
CA CYS A 241 1.94 -0.29 13.57
C CYS A 241 2.58 1.06 13.18
N LEU A 242 2.15 1.67 12.08
CA LEU A 242 2.74 2.92 11.57
C LEU A 242 2.71 4.10 12.56
N GLY A 243 1.81 4.12 13.52
CA GLY A 243 1.66 5.22 14.49
C GLY A 243 2.07 4.89 15.92
N GLY A 244 2.54 3.70 16.22
CA GLY A 244 2.80 3.24 17.58
C GLY A 244 4.28 3.12 17.97
N TYR A 245 5.13 2.90 17.00
CA TYR A 245 6.59 2.89 17.12
C TYR A 245 7.16 3.52 15.86
N ALA A 246 8.41 4.00 15.90
CA ALA A 246 9.20 4.23 14.69
C ALA A 246 9.55 2.87 14.05
N ALA A 247 8.53 2.12 13.65
CA ALA A 247 8.70 1.03 12.72
C ALA A 247 9.08 1.67 11.40
N GLU A 248 10.27 1.41 10.94
CA GLU A 248 10.65 1.74 9.57
C GLU A 248 9.51 1.27 8.64
N PRO A 249 9.09 2.08 7.67
CA PRO A 249 8.06 1.68 6.74
C PRO A 249 8.47 0.34 6.15
N GLN A 250 7.65 -0.68 6.32
CA GLN A 250 7.84 -1.95 5.62
C GLN A 250 7.64 -1.64 4.13
N MET A 251 8.76 -1.41 3.44
CA MET A 251 8.75 -1.19 2.01
C MET A 251 8.24 -2.45 1.33
N SER A 252 7.40 -2.28 0.32
CA SER A 252 6.92 -3.41 -0.48
C SER A 252 8.10 -4.24 -1.00
N PRO A 253 7.94 -5.57 -1.18
CA PRO A 253 9.00 -6.41 -1.72
C PRO A 253 9.59 -5.90 -3.03
N ALA A 254 8.78 -5.22 -3.86
CA ALA A 254 9.21 -4.60 -5.11
C ALA A 254 10.15 -3.40 -4.88
N VAL A 255 9.88 -2.57 -3.87
CA VAL A 255 10.74 -1.44 -3.50
C VAL A 255 12.03 -1.93 -2.86
N ILE A 256 11.97 -2.97 -2.01
CA ILE A 256 13.15 -3.61 -1.41
C ILE A 256 14.04 -4.22 -2.52
N ALA A 257 13.45 -4.93 -3.48
CA ALA A 257 14.20 -5.48 -4.61
C ALA A 257 14.81 -4.39 -5.49
N GLY A 258 14.08 -3.29 -5.74
CA GLY A 258 14.57 -2.15 -6.53
C GLY A 258 15.76 -1.42 -5.91
N ILE A 259 15.90 -1.43 -4.58
CA ILE A 259 17.02 -0.82 -3.87
C ILE A 259 18.15 -1.83 -3.63
N ALA A 260 17.82 -3.08 -3.30
CA ALA A 260 18.80 -4.11 -2.96
C ALA A 260 19.69 -4.50 -4.14
N ILE A 261 19.12 -4.62 -5.35
CA ILE A 261 19.86 -5.03 -6.54
C ILE A 261 21.02 -4.07 -6.88
N PRO A 262 20.83 -2.74 -7.01
CA PRO A 262 21.93 -1.82 -7.30
C PRO A 262 22.95 -1.74 -6.17
N VAL A 263 22.54 -1.84 -4.89
CA VAL A 263 23.46 -1.84 -3.75
C VAL A 263 24.35 -3.07 -3.79
N ILE A 264 23.81 -4.26 -4.01
CA ILE A 264 24.57 -5.50 -4.15
C ILE A 264 25.55 -5.40 -5.34
N ALA A 265 25.12 -4.87 -6.47
CA ALA A 265 25.98 -4.67 -7.65
C ALA A 265 27.17 -3.76 -7.33
N VAL A 266 26.95 -2.65 -6.62
CA VAL A 266 28.02 -1.74 -6.18
C VAL A 266 28.99 -2.43 -5.23
N ILE A 267 28.50 -3.19 -4.26
CA ILE A 267 29.36 -3.94 -3.31
C ILE A 267 30.22 -4.96 -4.07
N LEU A 268 29.65 -5.72 -5.00
CA LEU A 268 30.38 -6.70 -5.78
C LEU A 268 31.45 -6.03 -6.67
N ALA A 269 31.13 -4.87 -7.27
CA ALA A 269 32.10 -4.10 -8.04
C ALA A 269 33.28 -3.62 -7.18
N VAL A 270 33.02 -3.08 -6.00
CA VAL A 270 34.05 -2.64 -5.06
C VAL A 270 34.91 -3.82 -4.61
N LEU A 271 34.33 -4.96 -4.29
CA LEU A 271 35.08 -6.17 -3.92
C LEU A 271 35.94 -6.67 -5.07
N SER A 272 35.44 -6.66 -6.31
CA SER A 272 36.19 -7.07 -7.49
C SER A 272 37.39 -6.16 -7.75
N ILE A 273 37.20 -4.84 -7.62
CA ILE A 273 38.27 -3.85 -7.77
C ILE A 273 39.33 -4.03 -6.67
N THR A 274 38.94 -4.24 -5.42
CA THR A 274 39.87 -4.46 -4.31
C THR A 274 40.67 -5.74 -4.47
N LEU A 275 40.05 -6.81 -4.92
CA LEU A 275 40.73 -8.07 -5.22
C LEU A 275 41.71 -7.94 -6.40
N TYR A 276 41.31 -7.22 -7.46
CA TYR A 276 42.17 -6.92 -8.60
C TYR A 276 43.40 -6.11 -8.18
N LEU A 277 43.22 -5.03 -7.40
CA LEU A 277 44.33 -4.22 -6.89
C LEU A 277 45.24 -4.99 -5.92
N ARG A 278 44.74 -5.91 -5.13
CA ARG A 278 45.55 -6.79 -4.32
C ARG A 278 46.38 -7.77 -5.16
N ARG A 279 45.82 -8.34 -6.21
CA ARG A 279 46.52 -9.21 -7.16
C ARG A 279 47.65 -8.48 -7.88
N THR A 280 47.38 -7.28 -8.38
CA THR A 280 48.42 -6.49 -9.10
C THR A 280 49.52 -6.07 -8.18
N ARG A 281 49.23 -5.66 -6.91
CA ARG A 281 50.28 -5.37 -5.92
C ARG A 281 51.12 -6.60 -5.55
N ARG A 282 50.54 -7.79 -5.53
CA ARG A 282 51.24 -9.04 -5.26
C ARG A 282 52.17 -9.41 -6.39
N ALA A 283 51.69 -9.28 -7.64
CA ALA A 283 52.49 -9.49 -8.84
C ALA A 283 53.67 -8.49 -8.95
N SER A 284 53.48 -7.22 -8.52
CA SER A 284 54.56 -6.21 -8.49
C SER A 284 55.58 -6.47 -7.36
N ASN A 285 55.20 -7.12 -6.30
CA ASN A 285 56.11 -7.49 -5.19
C ASN A 285 56.89 -8.81 -5.46
N GLU A 286 56.39 -9.67 -6.36
CA GLU A 286 57.07 -10.90 -6.78
C GLU A 286 58.04 -10.66 -7.94
N ALA A 287 57.90 -9.54 -8.67
CA ALA A 287 58.90 -9.03 -9.61
C ALA A 287 59.96 -8.23 -8.82
N GLY A 288 60.81 -8.93 -8.05
CA GLY A 288 62.01 -8.37 -7.42
C GLY A 288 62.97 -7.83 -8.51
N PRO A 289 63.78 -6.80 -8.21
CA PRO A 289 64.76 -6.30 -9.17
C PRO A 289 65.79 -7.39 -9.46
N ASP A 290 65.80 -7.87 -10.71
CA ASP A 290 66.87 -8.72 -11.20
C ASP A 290 68.19 -8.00 -10.94
N ALA A 291 69.07 -8.66 -10.22
CA ALA A 291 70.44 -8.23 -9.94
C ALA A 291 71.15 -8.09 -11.28
N ALA A 292 71.45 -6.86 -11.62
CA ALA A 292 72.32 -6.55 -12.77
C ALA A 292 73.69 -7.20 -12.50
N SER A 293 74.08 -8.18 -13.35
CA SER A 293 75.39 -8.71 -13.41
C SER A 293 76.37 -7.62 -13.93
N PRO A 294 77.58 -7.44 -13.35
CA PRO A 294 78.55 -6.47 -13.86
C PRO A 294 79.13 -6.93 -15.18
N PRO A 295 79.55 -6.02 -16.10
CA PRO A 295 80.17 -6.35 -17.39
C PRO A 295 81.57 -6.92 -17.20
N PRO A 296 82.10 -7.80 -18.07
CA PRO A 296 83.44 -8.36 -18.02
C PRO A 296 84.53 -7.28 -18.30
N SER A 297 85.49 -7.17 -17.40
CA SER A 297 86.71 -6.33 -17.54
C SER A 297 87.62 -6.92 -18.59
N GLU A 298 87.95 -6.15 -19.58
CA GLU A 298 89.00 -6.37 -20.55
C GLU A 298 90.34 -6.47 -19.86
N THR A 299 91.06 -7.57 -20.11
CA THR A 299 92.46 -7.82 -19.73
C THR A 299 93.39 -7.11 -20.74
N VAL A 300 94.14 -6.14 -20.26
CA VAL A 300 95.35 -5.65 -20.93
C VAL A 300 96.55 -6.28 -20.36
N ALA A 301 97.26 -7.06 -21.12
CA ALA A 301 98.50 -7.66 -20.82
C ALA A 301 99.62 -6.62 -20.85
N LEU A 302 100.52 -6.69 -19.87
CA LEU A 302 101.91 -6.21 -20.01
C LEU A 302 102.85 -6.99 -19.03
N ASN A 303 103.59 -7.77 -19.60
CA ASN A 303 104.94 -8.23 -19.60
C ASN A 303 105.84 -7.59 -18.51
N GLU A 304 106.60 -8.34 -17.82
CA GLU A 304 108.09 -8.50 -17.75
C GLU A 304 108.57 -9.01 -16.44
N ARG A 305 109.26 -10.13 -16.55
CA ARG A 305 110.58 -10.44 -16.07
C ARG A 305 110.95 -10.29 -14.59
N THR A 306 111.47 -11.27 -14.03
CA THR A 306 112.82 -11.65 -13.78
C THR A 306 113.06 -12.15 -12.33
N ALA A 307 113.64 -13.30 -12.29
CA ALA A 307 114.79 -13.82 -11.59
C ALA A 307 114.67 -14.09 -10.07
N ALA A 308 114.83 -15.27 -9.80
CA ALA A 308 116.09 -15.93 -9.34
C ALA A 308 116.13 -16.29 -7.87
N GLN A 309 116.50 -17.55 -7.70
CA GLN A 309 117.42 -18.14 -6.70
C GLN A 309 116.89 -18.49 -5.34
N THR A 310 116.74 -19.77 -5.23
CA THR A 310 117.33 -20.73 -4.30
C THR A 310 118.23 -20.22 -3.15
N PRO A 311 118.47 -20.97 -2.07
CA PRO A 311 118.56 -22.41 -2.06
C PRO A 311 117.39 -23.07 -1.22
#